data_64551ad84c4ff2a4d7ea342c50c6475c
#
_entry.id   64551ad84c4ff2a4d7ea342c50c6475c
#
_cell.length_a   1.000
_cell.length_b   1.000
_cell.length_c   1.000
_cell.angle_alpha   90.00
_cell.angle_beta   90.00
_cell.angle_gamma   90.00
#
_symmetry.space_group_name_H-M   'P 1'
#
loop_
_entity.id
_entity.type
_entity.pdbx_description
1 polymer ?
#
loop_
_entity_poly.entity_id
_entity_poly.type
_entity_poly.pdbx_seq_one_letter_code
_entity_poly.pdbx_strand_id
1 'polypeptide(L)'
;QAANTGLTGGSTPNGDDYDRPIVIISTMRIDSIHLIDQGKQIVGLAGSTLFGLEERLRPFGREPHSVIGSACIGASIVGGICNNSGGALVQRGPAYTEMSIFAQINAEGELELVNNLGINLGDTPEEMLENLQYERYRADDVQYPDLLGSDNEYNDRIRDIDAETPSRYNNDGRRLHEASGCAGKLAVFAVRMDTFEIPKKQQVFYVGTHDPAVMEQMRRDILSTFNNLPVAGEYIHRTWAFRLKYRGYIRRQTKHVRGLSHVNH
;
A
#
# COMPACT_ATOMS: atom_id res chain seq x y z
N GLN A 1 -3.41 -16.40 -2.38
CA GLN A 1 -4.00 -15.38 -3.23
C GLN A 1 -5.07 -14.62 -2.45
N ALA A 2 -4.94 -13.30 -2.38
CA ALA A 2 -5.95 -12.42 -1.80
C ALA A 2 -6.89 -11.89 -2.91
N ALA A 3 -7.11 -10.57 -3.00
CA ALA A 3 -8.09 -9.95 -3.91
C ALA A 3 -7.75 -10.06 -5.43
N ASN A 4 -6.57 -10.51 -5.79
CA ASN A 4 -6.13 -10.69 -7.19
C ASN A 4 -6.28 -9.43 -8.07
N THR A 5 -5.94 -8.27 -7.53
CA THR A 5 -6.06 -6.96 -8.19
C THR A 5 -4.76 -6.47 -8.83
N GLY A 6 -3.69 -7.28 -8.77
CA GLY A 6 -2.39 -6.93 -9.33
C GLY A 6 -2.43 -6.84 -10.85
N LEU A 7 -2.01 -5.70 -11.41
CA LEU A 7 -2.07 -5.43 -12.86
C LEU A 7 -1.11 -6.28 -13.68
N THR A 8 -0.05 -6.80 -13.06
CA THR A 8 0.95 -7.65 -13.72
C THR A 8 0.59 -9.13 -13.74
N GLY A 9 -0.52 -9.52 -13.08
CA GLY A 9 -0.98 -10.90 -13.02
C GLY A 9 -0.10 -11.85 -12.18
N GLY A 10 0.85 -11.35 -11.39
CA GLY A 10 1.82 -12.17 -10.65
C GLY A 10 1.21 -13.12 -9.59
N SER A 11 -0.04 -12.93 -9.22
CA SER A 11 -0.78 -13.81 -8.30
C SER A 11 -1.69 -14.82 -9.00
N THR A 12 -1.67 -14.87 -10.34
CA THR A 12 -2.53 -15.75 -11.14
C THR A 12 -1.66 -16.72 -11.91
N PRO A 13 -1.90 -18.03 -11.83
CA PRO A 13 -1.27 -19.00 -12.72
C PRO A 13 -1.50 -18.61 -14.18
N ASN A 14 -0.48 -18.75 -15.00
CA ASN A 14 -0.52 -18.44 -16.42
C ASN A 14 0.16 -19.57 -17.22
N GLY A 15 -0.53 -20.07 -18.23
CA GLY A 15 -0.05 -21.23 -19.01
C GLY A 15 -0.32 -22.57 -18.33
N ASP A 16 0.21 -23.62 -18.93
CA ASP A 16 0.04 -25.03 -18.55
C ASP A 16 1.37 -25.80 -18.44
N ASP A 17 2.50 -25.10 -18.50
CA ASP A 17 3.86 -25.64 -18.49
C ASP A 17 4.44 -25.85 -17.08
N TYR A 18 3.59 -26.13 -16.10
CA TYR A 18 4.02 -26.38 -14.72
C TYR A 18 4.51 -27.82 -14.53
N ASP A 19 5.57 -28.00 -13.77
CA ASP A 19 6.15 -29.31 -13.47
C ASP A 19 5.31 -30.17 -12.49
N ARG A 20 4.28 -29.56 -11.89
CA ARG A 20 3.40 -30.20 -10.89
C ARG A 20 2.02 -29.55 -10.83
N PRO A 21 1.02 -30.19 -10.21
CA PRO A 21 -0.30 -29.59 -9.99
C PRO A 21 -0.23 -28.30 -9.18
N ILE A 22 -1.07 -27.33 -9.55
CA ILE A 22 -1.17 -26.04 -8.87
C ILE A 22 -2.30 -26.09 -7.84
N VAL A 23 -2.03 -25.59 -6.64
CA VAL A 23 -3.02 -25.34 -5.60
C VAL A 23 -3.10 -23.85 -5.32
N ILE A 24 -4.29 -23.26 -5.45
CA ILE A 24 -4.54 -21.86 -5.11
C ILE A 24 -5.21 -21.80 -3.75
N ILE A 25 -4.53 -21.22 -2.76
CA ILE A 25 -5.07 -20.98 -1.44
C ILE A 25 -5.60 -19.54 -1.41
N SER A 26 -6.91 -19.38 -1.21
CA SER A 26 -7.53 -18.05 -1.03
C SER A 26 -7.47 -17.62 0.42
N THR A 27 -6.94 -16.42 0.66
CA THR A 27 -6.88 -15.80 1.98
C THR A 27 -8.05 -14.87 2.28
N MET A 28 -8.99 -14.71 1.36
CA MET A 28 -10.10 -13.72 1.45
C MET A 28 -11.02 -13.88 2.67
N ARG A 29 -10.98 -15.04 3.33
CA ARG A 29 -11.78 -15.30 4.54
C ARG A 29 -11.04 -14.95 5.84
N ILE A 30 -9.77 -14.57 5.75
CA ILE A 30 -8.92 -14.14 6.87
C ILE A 30 -8.84 -12.61 6.77
N ASP A 31 -9.94 -11.92 7.06
CA ASP A 31 -10.15 -10.51 6.68
C ASP A 31 -10.29 -9.54 7.86
N SER A 32 -10.01 -9.99 9.07
CA SER A 32 -10.07 -9.14 10.26
C SER A 32 -9.05 -7.99 10.19
N ILE A 33 -9.45 -6.85 10.78
CA ILE A 33 -8.61 -5.66 10.94
C ILE A 33 -8.70 -5.25 12.40
N HIS A 34 -7.57 -5.18 13.09
CA HIS A 34 -7.50 -4.75 14.49
C HIS A 34 -6.95 -3.33 14.55
N LEU A 35 -7.52 -2.50 15.41
CA LEU A 35 -7.07 -1.13 15.61
C LEU A 35 -6.18 -1.03 16.84
N ILE A 36 -5.01 -0.43 16.70
CA ILE A 36 -4.06 -0.17 17.78
C ILE A 36 -3.99 1.34 18.01
N ASP A 37 -3.96 1.75 19.27
CA ASP A 37 -3.83 3.15 19.68
C ASP A 37 -4.80 4.08 18.92
N GLN A 38 -6.10 3.81 19.05
CA GLN A 38 -7.15 4.60 18.39
C GLN A 38 -6.97 4.69 16.86
N GLY A 39 -6.46 3.63 16.27
CA GLY A 39 -6.25 3.54 14.84
C GLY A 39 -5.00 4.24 14.31
N LYS A 40 -4.06 4.64 15.15
CA LYS A 40 -2.74 5.14 14.69
C LYS A 40 -1.95 4.07 13.99
N GLN A 41 -2.10 2.82 14.46
CA GLN A 41 -1.64 1.64 13.76
C GLN A 41 -2.78 0.63 13.61
N ILE A 42 -2.61 -0.30 12.69
CA ILE A 42 -3.53 -1.42 12.49
C ILE A 42 -2.78 -2.73 12.33
N VAL A 43 -3.45 -3.82 12.67
CA VAL A 43 -3.06 -5.16 12.19
C VAL A 43 -4.08 -5.58 11.15
N GLY A 44 -3.63 -5.77 9.92
CA GLY A 44 -4.46 -6.24 8.82
C GLY A 44 -4.13 -7.69 8.49
N LEU A 45 -5.12 -8.58 8.57
CA LEU A 45 -4.96 -9.99 8.22
C LEU A 45 -4.96 -10.18 6.70
N ALA A 46 -4.52 -11.33 6.23
CA ALA A 46 -4.13 -11.60 4.84
C ALA A 46 -5.21 -11.32 3.78
N GLY A 47 -6.49 -11.41 4.13
CA GLY A 47 -7.62 -11.14 3.25
C GLY A 47 -8.25 -9.76 3.46
N SER A 48 -7.79 -8.99 4.47
CA SER A 48 -8.34 -7.66 4.75
C SER A 48 -8.14 -6.70 3.58
N THR A 49 -9.12 -5.83 3.34
CA THR A 49 -9.12 -4.92 2.20
C THR A 49 -8.86 -3.48 2.61
N LEU A 50 -8.30 -2.69 1.69
CA LEU A 50 -8.13 -1.25 1.89
C LEU A 50 -9.46 -0.53 2.07
N PHE A 51 -10.52 -0.99 1.37
CA PHE A 51 -11.87 -0.43 1.54
C PHE A 51 -12.39 -0.63 2.96
N GLY A 52 -12.30 -1.87 3.49
CA GLY A 52 -12.71 -2.15 4.88
C GLY A 52 -11.89 -1.37 5.90
N LEU A 53 -10.60 -1.14 5.60
CA LEU A 53 -9.74 -0.32 6.45
C LEU A 53 -10.15 1.16 6.42
N GLU A 54 -10.47 1.74 5.27
CA GLU A 54 -10.98 3.10 5.17
C GLU A 54 -12.25 3.30 6.02
N GLU A 55 -13.19 2.35 5.94
CA GLU A 55 -14.42 2.42 6.73
C GLU A 55 -14.16 2.38 8.23
N ARG A 56 -13.23 1.50 8.67
CA ARG A 56 -12.86 1.38 10.09
C ARG A 56 -12.11 2.59 10.63
N LEU A 57 -11.28 3.24 9.82
CA LEU A 57 -10.46 4.39 10.23
C LEU A 57 -11.23 5.72 10.21
N ARG A 58 -12.26 5.85 9.40
CA ARG A 58 -13.06 7.08 9.24
C ARG A 58 -13.56 7.69 10.56
N PRO A 59 -14.10 6.91 11.52
CA PRO A 59 -14.54 7.46 12.82
C PRO A 59 -13.42 8.10 13.64
N PHE A 60 -12.17 7.71 13.39
CA PHE A 60 -10.99 8.22 14.08
C PHE A 60 -10.32 9.39 13.33
N GLY A 61 -10.92 9.86 12.22
CA GLY A 61 -10.30 10.90 11.39
C GLY A 61 -9.01 10.45 10.71
N ARG A 62 -8.87 9.16 10.47
CA ARG A 62 -7.66 8.55 9.89
C ARG A 62 -7.95 7.85 8.58
N GLU A 63 -6.91 7.63 7.80
CA GLU A 63 -6.95 6.96 6.50
C GLU A 63 -5.79 5.96 6.36
N PRO A 64 -5.95 4.92 5.52
CA PRO A 64 -4.88 3.97 5.24
C PRO A 64 -3.74 4.60 4.43
N HIS A 65 -2.64 3.85 4.31
CA HIS A 65 -1.52 4.23 3.47
C HIS A 65 -1.96 4.60 2.04
N SER A 66 -2.76 3.76 1.41
CA SER A 66 -3.25 3.94 0.04
C SER A 66 -4.73 4.26 0.04
N VAL A 67 -5.09 5.48 -0.42
CA VAL A 67 -6.47 5.98 -0.52
C VAL A 67 -6.93 6.16 -1.97
N ILE A 68 -6.12 5.78 -2.95
CA ILE A 68 -6.34 6.05 -4.37
C ILE A 68 -6.42 4.75 -5.17
N GLY A 69 -7.48 4.62 -5.96
CA GLY A 69 -7.64 3.60 -6.98
C GLY A 69 -7.77 2.16 -6.47
N SER A 70 -6.77 1.67 -5.77
CA SER A 70 -6.72 0.29 -5.30
C SER A 70 -7.80 -0.05 -4.26
N ALA A 71 -8.21 0.88 -3.42
CA ALA A 71 -9.31 0.68 -2.48
C ALA A 71 -10.62 0.39 -3.22
N CYS A 72 -10.91 1.13 -4.30
CA CYS A 72 -12.13 0.98 -5.09
C CYS A 72 -12.29 -0.37 -5.77
N ILE A 73 -11.18 -1.07 -6.04
CA ILE A 73 -11.19 -2.39 -6.71
C ILE A 73 -11.01 -3.55 -5.72
N GLY A 74 -11.02 -3.26 -4.41
CA GLY A 74 -10.95 -4.26 -3.36
C GLY A 74 -9.55 -4.82 -3.09
N ALA A 75 -8.50 -4.07 -3.37
CA ALA A 75 -7.12 -4.50 -3.08
C ALA A 75 -6.93 -4.84 -1.60
N SER A 76 -6.19 -5.91 -1.32
CA SER A 76 -5.87 -6.31 0.04
C SER A 76 -4.69 -5.53 0.62
N ILE A 77 -4.70 -5.34 1.94
CA ILE A 77 -3.63 -4.67 2.69
C ILE A 77 -2.33 -5.45 2.52
N VAL A 78 -2.33 -6.72 2.88
CA VAL A 78 -1.15 -7.60 2.82
C VAL A 78 -0.63 -7.74 1.39
N GLY A 79 -1.52 -7.87 0.38
CA GLY A 79 -1.11 -7.92 -1.02
C GLY A 79 -0.37 -6.65 -1.47
N GLY A 80 -0.78 -5.48 -0.96
CA GLY A 80 -0.09 -4.21 -1.19
C GLY A 80 1.32 -4.20 -0.61
N ILE A 81 1.49 -4.69 0.62
CA ILE A 81 2.79 -4.82 1.30
C ILE A 81 3.70 -5.81 0.57
N CYS A 82 3.20 -7.02 0.30
CA CYS A 82 4.00 -8.06 -0.37
C CYS A 82 4.50 -7.65 -1.77
N ASN A 83 3.83 -6.70 -2.41
CA ASN A 83 4.20 -6.19 -3.73
C ASN A 83 4.83 -4.79 -3.69
N ASN A 84 5.13 -4.22 -2.53
CA ASN A 84 5.60 -2.84 -2.36
C ASN A 84 4.76 -1.83 -3.18
N SER A 85 3.44 -2.01 -3.15
CA SER A 85 2.52 -1.20 -3.95
C SER A 85 2.46 0.23 -3.43
N GLY A 86 2.43 1.20 -4.34
CA GLY A 86 2.40 2.58 -3.89
C GLY A 86 1.71 3.55 -4.85
N GLY A 87 1.45 3.15 -6.09
CA GLY A 87 0.72 3.96 -7.07
C GLY A 87 1.25 5.39 -7.20
N ALA A 88 0.36 6.36 -7.19
CA ALA A 88 0.65 7.77 -7.38
C ALA A 88 1.06 8.53 -6.10
N LEU A 89 1.28 7.85 -4.98
CA LEU A 89 1.62 8.48 -3.70
C LEU A 89 3.01 9.11 -3.74
N VAL A 90 3.09 10.39 -3.40
CA VAL A 90 4.34 11.17 -3.42
C VAL A 90 4.94 11.26 -2.02
N GLN A 91 4.13 11.49 -0.98
CA GLN A 91 4.63 11.64 0.38
C GLN A 91 4.94 10.32 1.07
N ARG A 92 4.14 9.27 0.82
CA ARG A 92 4.14 8.04 1.61
C ARG A 92 4.96 6.91 0.99
N GLY A 93 5.28 7.03 -0.30
CA GLY A 93 6.03 6.01 -1.04
C GLY A 93 5.27 4.68 -1.20
N PRO A 94 6.00 3.58 -1.42
CA PRO A 94 5.44 2.23 -1.43
C PRO A 94 4.81 1.83 -0.10
N ALA A 95 3.82 0.94 -0.13
CA ALA A 95 3.30 0.30 1.06
C ALA A 95 4.41 -0.54 1.69
N TYR A 96 4.75 -0.23 2.95
CA TYR A 96 5.89 -0.80 3.65
C TYR A 96 5.60 -1.01 5.13
N THR A 97 6.11 -2.07 5.69
CA THR A 97 6.22 -2.32 7.12
C THR A 97 7.30 -3.35 7.40
N GLU A 98 7.91 -3.26 8.56
CA GLU A 98 8.85 -4.23 9.11
C GLU A 98 8.17 -5.17 10.12
N MET A 99 6.87 -4.97 10.35
CA MET A 99 6.11 -5.72 11.34
C MET A 99 5.13 -6.67 10.66
N SER A 100 5.42 -7.97 10.75
CA SER A 100 4.61 -9.00 10.13
C SER A 100 4.59 -10.31 10.92
N ILE A 101 3.60 -11.15 10.66
CA ILE A 101 3.61 -12.56 11.07
C ILE A 101 3.46 -13.41 9.81
N PHE A 102 4.36 -14.34 9.63
CA PHE A 102 4.47 -15.13 8.41
C PHE A 102 5.07 -16.51 8.67
N ALA A 103 4.77 -17.46 7.80
CA ALA A 103 5.46 -18.74 7.75
C ALA A 103 6.47 -18.78 6.61
N GLN A 104 7.58 -19.43 6.84
CA GLN A 104 8.64 -19.67 5.88
C GLN A 104 9.25 -21.05 6.04
N ILE A 105 10.00 -21.47 5.04
CA ILE A 105 10.96 -22.56 5.17
C ILE A 105 12.29 -21.93 5.52
N ASN A 106 12.84 -22.26 6.69
CA ASN A 106 14.10 -21.72 7.18
C ASN A 106 15.33 -22.33 6.47
N ALA A 107 16.52 -21.93 6.86
CA ALA A 107 17.77 -22.38 6.24
C ALA A 107 18.01 -23.90 6.42
N GLU A 108 17.45 -24.49 7.46
CA GLU A 108 17.50 -25.92 7.79
C GLU A 108 16.45 -26.74 7.02
N GLY A 109 15.56 -26.07 6.28
CA GLY A 109 14.48 -26.70 5.52
C GLY A 109 13.23 -26.99 6.36
N GLU A 110 13.12 -26.42 7.54
CA GLU A 110 12.00 -26.59 8.45
C GLU A 110 10.97 -25.49 8.28
N LEU A 111 9.69 -25.84 8.45
CA LEU A 111 8.60 -24.88 8.48
C LEU A 111 8.58 -24.16 9.83
N GLU A 112 8.66 -22.84 9.81
CA GLU A 112 8.57 -22.02 11.02
C GLU A 112 7.55 -20.89 10.85
N LEU A 113 6.94 -20.47 11.97
CA LEU A 113 6.13 -19.26 12.09
C LEU A 113 6.95 -18.18 12.79
N VAL A 114 7.14 -17.05 12.13
CA VAL A 114 7.86 -15.88 12.67
C VAL A 114 6.84 -14.81 13.03
N ASN A 115 6.87 -14.33 14.29
CA ASN A 115 6.02 -13.26 14.78
C ASN A 115 6.84 -12.02 15.09
N ASN A 116 6.84 -11.05 14.18
CA ASN A 116 7.43 -9.73 14.31
C ASN A 116 6.38 -8.59 14.32
N LEU A 117 5.12 -8.91 14.69
CA LEU A 117 4.08 -7.88 14.84
C LEU A 117 4.33 -6.95 16.04
N GLY A 118 5.22 -7.31 16.96
CA GLY A 118 5.33 -6.65 18.24
C GLY A 118 4.10 -6.85 19.11
N ILE A 119 3.46 -8.01 19.03
CA ILE A 119 2.30 -8.39 19.85
C ILE A 119 2.58 -9.77 20.42
N ASN A 120 2.44 -9.91 21.74
CA ASN A 120 2.48 -11.21 22.37
C ASN A 120 1.20 -11.98 22.06
N LEU A 121 1.31 -13.02 21.26
CA LEU A 121 0.20 -13.83 20.78
C LEU A 121 0.18 -15.24 21.39
N GLY A 122 1.15 -15.58 22.25
CA GLY A 122 1.32 -16.91 22.83
C GLY A 122 2.62 -17.59 22.39
N ASP A 123 2.79 -18.85 22.77
CA ASP A 123 4.06 -19.56 22.63
C ASP A 123 4.08 -20.58 21.48
N THR A 124 2.93 -21.02 20.99
CA THR A 124 2.84 -21.98 19.88
C THR A 124 2.26 -21.35 18.62
N PRO A 125 2.62 -21.83 17.42
CA PRO A 125 2.08 -21.33 16.17
C PRO A 125 0.53 -21.32 16.12
N GLU A 126 -0.08 -22.39 16.62
CA GLU A 126 -1.54 -22.54 16.65
C GLU A 126 -2.18 -21.48 17.56
N GLU A 127 -1.62 -21.29 18.76
CA GLU A 127 -2.07 -20.27 19.72
C GLU A 127 -1.90 -18.87 19.15
N MET A 128 -0.74 -18.57 18.57
CA MET A 128 -0.48 -17.27 17.93
C MET A 128 -1.50 -16.95 16.84
N LEU A 129 -1.76 -17.89 15.95
CA LEU A 129 -2.70 -17.69 14.84
C LEU A 129 -4.16 -17.62 15.34
N GLU A 130 -4.55 -18.39 16.34
CA GLU A 130 -5.87 -18.31 16.93
C GLU A 130 -6.09 -16.99 17.66
N ASN A 131 -5.14 -16.57 18.51
CA ASN A 131 -5.21 -15.30 19.23
C ASN A 131 -5.21 -14.10 18.27
N LEU A 132 -4.45 -14.18 17.19
CA LEU A 132 -4.48 -13.20 16.11
C LEU A 132 -5.84 -13.16 15.42
N GLN A 133 -6.39 -14.30 14.99
CA GLN A 133 -7.64 -14.39 14.26
C GLN A 133 -8.82 -13.79 15.04
N TYR A 134 -8.85 -14.01 16.35
CA TYR A 134 -9.96 -13.60 17.21
C TYR A 134 -9.66 -12.38 18.09
N GLU A 135 -8.53 -11.67 17.81
CA GLU A 135 -8.11 -10.49 18.57
C GLU A 135 -8.04 -10.76 20.09
N ARG A 136 -7.51 -11.92 20.48
CA ARG A 136 -7.40 -12.35 21.87
C ARG A 136 -6.09 -11.87 22.50
N TYR A 137 -5.83 -10.58 22.44
CA TYR A 137 -4.71 -9.92 23.10
C TYR A 137 -5.17 -8.55 23.63
N ARG A 138 -4.45 -8.00 24.60
CA ARG A 138 -4.75 -6.74 25.28
C ARG A 138 -3.77 -5.67 24.86
N ALA A 139 -4.05 -4.43 25.25
CA ALA A 139 -3.15 -3.31 25.02
C ALA A 139 -1.75 -3.54 25.62
N ASP A 140 -1.67 -4.22 26.77
CA ASP A 140 -0.40 -4.53 27.45
C ASP A 140 0.43 -5.59 26.71
N ASP A 141 -0.19 -6.39 25.84
CA ASP A 141 0.49 -7.35 24.97
C ASP A 141 1.11 -6.70 23.73
N VAL A 142 0.75 -5.43 23.45
CA VAL A 142 1.23 -4.68 22.29
C VAL A 142 2.51 -3.94 22.68
N GLN A 143 3.60 -4.31 22.05
CA GLN A 143 4.91 -3.68 22.18
C GLN A 143 5.12 -2.69 21.02
N TYR A 144 6.02 -1.73 21.23
CA TYR A 144 6.44 -0.77 20.20
C TYR A 144 7.94 -0.96 19.93
N PRO A 145 8.29 -1.99 19.13
CA PRO A 145 9.68 -2.25 18.77
C PRO A 145 10.22 -1.11 17.90
N ASP A 146 11.54 -1.05 17.79
CA ASP A 146 12.21 -0.16 16.83
C ASP A 146 12.13 -0.74 15.42
N LEU A 147 10.89 -0.90 14.94
CA LEU A 147 10.53 -1.40 13.62
C LEU A 147 9.57 -0.42 12.95
N LEU A 148 9.74 -0.23 11.65
CA LEU A 148 8.96 0.72 10.90
C LEU A 148 7.58 0.16 10.52
N GLY A 149 6.52 0.92 10.79
CA GLY A 149 5.15 0.66 10.32
C GLY A 149 4.82 1.30 8.97
N SER A 150 5.75 2.10 8.42
CA SER A 150 5.66 2.76 7.11
C SER A 150 7.04 3.22 6.65
N ASP A 151 7.18 3.58 5.36
CA ASP A 151 8.43 4.19 4.85
C ASP A 151 8.52 5.64 5.31
N ASN A 152 9.38 5.91 6.28
CA ASN A 152 9.60 7.25 6.84
C ASN A 152 10.70 8.06 6.15
N GLU A 153 11.44 7.48 5.18
CA GLU A 153 12.53 8.13 4.44
C GLU A 153 12.13 8.52 3.01
N TYR A 154 11.00 8.02 2.52
CA TYR A 154 10.63 8.20 1.13
C TYR A 154 10.47 9.67 0.74
N ASN A 155 9.91 10.47 1.64
CA ASN A 155 9.71 11.90 1.42
C ASN A 155 11.02 12.65 1.16
N ASP A 156 12.11 12.22 1.76
CA ASP A 156 13.44 12.82 1.55
C ASP A 156 14.08 12.28 0.26
N ARG A 157 13.96 10.98 0.03
CA ARG A 157 14.50 10.35 -1.19
C ARG A 157 13.87 10.87 -2.48
N ILE A 158 12.56 11.14 -2.48
CA ILE A 158 11.89 11.61 -3.69
C ILE A 158 12.30 13.04 -4.07
N ARG A 159 12.86 13.81 -3.13
CA ARG A 159 13.35 15.17 -3.34
C ARG A 159 14.70 15.21 -4.05
N ASP A 160 15.46 14.14 -4.01
CA ASP A 160 16.70 13.99 -4.77
C ASP A 160 16.34 13.68 -6.23
N ILE A 161 16.01 14.76 -6.96
CA ILE A 161 15.55 14.70 -8.35
C ILE A 161 16.63 14.33 -9.34
N ASP A 162 17.90 14.39 -8.94
CA ASP A 162 19.08 14.09 -9.75
C ASP A 162 19.75 12.77 -9.35
N ALA A 163 19.13 12.00 -8.42
CA ALA A 163 19.63 10.68 -8.04
C ALA A 163 19.74 9.76 -9.25
N GLU A 164 20.85 9.00 -9.33
CA GLU A 164 21.09 8.03 -10.41
C GLU A 164 20.09 6.87 -10.40
N THR A 165 19.50 6.57 -9.24
CA THR A 165 18.53 5.49 -9.08
C THR A 165 17.12 6.06 -8.89
N PRO A 166 16.07 5.38 -9.39
CA PRO A 166 14.69 5.77 -9.10
C PRO A 166 14.45 5.84 -7.59
N SER A 167 13.73 6.87 -7.15
CA SER A 167 13.30 6.97 -5.74
C SER A 167 12.37 5.82 -5.33
N ARG A 168 11.82 5.09 -6.30
CA ARG A 168 10.81 4.06 -6.11
C ARG A 168 10.83 3.00 -7.21
N TYR A 169 10.91 1.74 -6.80
CA TYR A 169 10.69 0.55 -7.63
C TYR A 169 10.41 -0.67 -6.73
N ASN A 170 9.69 -1.67 -7.26
CA ASN A 170 9.19 -2.77 -6.42
C ASN A 170 10.29 -3.65 -5.81
N ASN A 171 11.44 -3.77 -6.46
CA ASN A 171 12.58 -4.55 -5.96
C ASN A 171 13.68 -3.67 -5.35
N ASP A 172 13.31 -2.59 -4.71
CA ASP A 172 14.26 -1.71 -4.03
C ASP A 172 14.82 -2.40 -2.77
N GLY A 173 16.07 -2.80 -2.80
CA GLY A 173 16.75 -3.47 -1.69
C GLY A 173 16.71 -2.71 -0.37
N ARG A 174 16.51 -1.39 -0.41
CA ARG A 174 16.35 -0.55 0.79
C ARG A 174 15.00 -0.76 1.47
N ARG A 175 14.04 -1.39 0.76
CA ARG A 175 12.65 -1.59 1.19
C ARG A 175 12.16 -3.01 0.93
N LEU A 176 13.08 -3.97 1.05
CA LEU A 176 12.76 -5.39 1.15
C LEU A 176 12.98 -5.82 2.60
N HIS A 177 11.90 -6.19 3.27
CA HIS A 177 11.96 -6.67 4.64
C HIS A 177 10.81 -7.66 4.87
N GLU A 178 11.13 -8.91 5.13
CA GLU A 178 10.14 -9.95 5.40
C GLU A 178 8.93 -9.91 4.44
N ALA A 179 7.73 -9.54 4.95
CA ALA A 179 6.52 -9.43 4.13
C ALA A 179 6.65 -8.35 3.05
N SER A 180 7.35 -7.23 3.32
CA SER A 180 7.50 -6.13 2.39
C SER A 180 8.32 -6.54 1.17
N GLY A 181 7.66 -6.63 0.01
CA GLY A 181 8.28 -7.02 -1.25
C GLY A 181 8.66 -8.51 -1.34
N CYS A 182 8.07 -9.38 -0.53
CA CYS A 182 8.42 -10.82 -0.47
C CYS A 182 8.14 -11.59 -1.76
N ALA A 183 7.32 -11.05 -2.66
CA ALA A 183 7.01 -11.63 -3.97
C ALA A 183 6.55 -13.11 -3.91
N GLY A 184 5.84 -13.47 -2.85
CA GLY A 184 5.29 -14.82 -2.66
C GLY A 184 6.25 -15.86 -2.07
N LYS A 185 7.42 -15.45 -1.58
CA LYS A 185 8.36 -16.37 -0.89
C LYS A 185 7.92 -16.73 0.52
N LEU A 186 7.03 -15.95 1.12
CA LEU A 186 6.50 -16.14 2.46
C LEU A 186 4.99 -16.38 2.42
N ALA A 187 4.46 -17.12 3.39
CA ALA A 187 3.04 -17.18 3.66
C ALA A 187 2.69 -16.16 4.75
N VAL A 188 2.30 -14.96 4.36
CA VAL A 188 2.01 -13.85 5.27
C VAL A 188 0.60 -13.95 5.80
N PHE A 189 0.42 -13.97 7.13
CA PHE A 189 -0.88 -14.04 7.81
C PHE A 189 -1.41 -12.66 8.18
N ALA A 190 -0.56 -11.77 8.66
CA ALA A 190 -0.92 -10.38 8.95
C ALA A 190 0.30 -9.45 8.88
N VAL A 191 -0.01 -8.17 8.76
CA VAL A 191 0.96 -7.07 8.88
C VAL A 191 0.45 -6.02 9.85
N ARG A 192 1.35 -5.38 10.60
CA ARG A 192 1.07 -4.19 11.40
C ARG A 192 1.66 -2.98 10.71
N MET A 193 0.87 -1.91 10.55
CA MET A 193 1.29 -0.74 9.79
C MET A 193 0.69 0.55 10.34
N ASP A 194 1.33 1.66 10.01
CA ASP A 194 0.86 3.00 10.36
C ASP A 194 -0.34 3.41 9.51
N THR A 195 -1.13 4.30 10.08
CA THR A 195 -2.20 5.03 9.41
C THR A 195 -1.92 6.51 9.45
N PHE A 196 -2.67 7.29 8.69
CA PHE A 196 -2.40 8.72 8.51
C PHE A 196 -3.63 9.55 8.85
N GLU A 197 -3.44 10.78 9.29
CA GLU A 197 -4.54 11.70 9.52
C GLU A 197 -5.18 12.10 8.19
N ILE A 198 -6.51 12.15 8.16
CA ILE A 198 -7.25 12.67 7.01
C ILE A 198 -6.97 14.17 6.88
N PRO A 199 -6.47 14.65 5.73
CA PRO A 199 -6.27 16.08 5.52
C PRO A 199 -7.56 16.87 5.72
N LYS A 200 -7.51 17.96 6.50
CA LYS A 200 -8.68 18.82 6.76
C LYS A 200 -9.27 19.43 5.49
N LYS A 201 -8.43 19.66 4.49
CA LYS A 201 -8.83 20.16 3.16
C LYS A 201 -8.01 19.46 2.10
N GLN A 202 -8.66 19.08 1.02
CA GLN A 202 -8.02 18.47 -0.15
C GLN A 202 -8.41 19.25 -1.39
N GLN A 203 -7.46 19.40 -2.30
CA GLN A 203 -7.69 20.02 -3.61
C GLN A 203 -6.95 19.21 -4.67
N VAL A 204 -7.62 18.96 -5.78
CA VAL A 204 -7.06 18.28 -6.93
C VAL A 204 -6.85 19.32 -8.04
N PHE A 205 -5.66 19.32 -8.63
CA PHE A 205 -5.31 20.15 -9.76
C PHE A 205 -5.13 19.28 -10.99
N TYR A 206 -5.77 19.65 -12.08
CA TYR A 206 -5.54 19.09 -13.39
C TYR A 206 -4.72 20.08 -14.20
N VAL A 207 -3.50 19.71 -14.53
CA VAL A 207 -2.59 20.52 -15.32
C VAL A 207 -2.39 19.86 -16.67
N GLY A 208 -2.61 20.59 -17.76
CA GLY A 208 -2.45 20.07 -19.12
C GLY A 208 -1.47 20.89 -19.93
N THR A 209 -0.65 20.22 -20.73
CA THR A 209 0.26 20.84 -21.71
C THR A 209 0.37 19.95 -22.93
N HIS A 210 0.79 20.52 -24.06
CA HIS A 210 1.16 19.79 -25.26
C HIS A 210 2.65 19.44 -25.30
N ASP A 211 3.45 20.03 -24.40
CA ASP A 211 4.89 19.81 -24.32
C ASP A 211 5.23 18.96 -23.08
N PRO A 212 5.71 17.71 -23.26
CA PRO A 212 6.13 16.85 -22.16
C PRO A 212 7.25 17.46 -21.30
N ALA A 213 8.11 18.31 -21.85
CA ALA A 213 9.20 18.94 -21.11
C ALA A 213 8.67 19.86 -19.99
N VAL A 214 7.52 20.51 -20.22
CA VAL A 214 6.85 21.33 -19.20
C VAL A 214 6.39 20.47 -18.02
N MET A 215 5.90 19.26 -18.27
CA MET A 215 5.51 18.33 -17.20
C MET A 215 6.70 17.85 -16.40
N GLU A 216 7.80 17.55 -17.08
CA GLU A 216 9.03 17.15 -16.41
C GLU A 216 9.58 18.28 -15.54
N GLN A 217 9.63 19.52 -16.07
CA GLN A 217 10.07 20.67 -15.29
C GLN A 217 9.17 20.90 -14.07
N MET A 218 7.85 20.83 -14.24
CA MET A 218 6.90 20.96 -13.13
C MET A 218 7.13 19.90 -12.06
N ARG A 219 7.35 18.64 -12.44
CA ARG A 219 7.68 17.56 -11.51
C ARG A 219 8.94 17.90 -10.71
N ARG A 220 10.01 18.30 -11.39
CA ARG A 220 11.28 18.68 -10.77
C ARG A 220 11.11 19.83 -9.80
N ASP A 221 10.41 20.89 -10.20
CA ASP A 221 10.18 22.07 -9.37
C ASP A 221 9.38 21.72 -8.11
N ILE A 222 8.30 20.95 -8.24
CA ILE A 222 7.49 20.52 -7.10
C ILE A 222 8.33 19.71 -6.11
N LEU A 223 9.06 18.70 -6.59
CA LEU A 223 9.82 17.80 -5.73
C LEU A 223 10.99 18.50 -5.03
N SER A 224 11.67 19.44 -5.70
CA SER A 224 12.86 20.11 -5.17
C SER A 224 12.54 21.35 -4.31
N THR A 225 11.43 22.06 -4.58
CA THR A 225 11.21 23.39 -3.97
C THR A 225 10.03 23.47 -3.01
N PHE A 226 9.03 22.60 -3.12
CA PHE A 226 7.85 22.67 -2.26
C PHE A 226 8.16 22.22 -0.84
N ASN A 227 7.87 23.03 0.16
CA ASN A 227 8.00 22.65 1.56
C ASN A 227 7.12 21.43 1.89
N ASN A 228 5.89 21.43 1.39
CA ASN A 228 4.95 20.31 1.54
C ASN A 228 4.72 19.68 0.16
N LEU A 229 5.11 18.44 0.00
CA LEU A 229 4.85 17.69 -1.20
C LEU A 229 3.36 17.37 -1.34
N PRO A 230 2.82 17.26 -2.57
CA PRO A 230 1.48 16.76 -2.77
C PRO A 230 1.35 15.33 -2.24
N VAL A 231 0.17 14.96 -1.75
CA VAL A 231 -0.10 13.58 -1.30
C VAL A 231 0.07 12.60 -2.46
N ALA A 232 -0.41 12.99 -3.63
CA ALA A 232 -0.32 12.18 -4.84
C ALA A 232 -0.05 13.05 -6.07
N GLY A 233 0.65 12.47 -7.04
CA GLY A 233 0.89 13.05 -8.36
C GLY A 233 0.89 11.97 -9.42
N GLU A 234 0.13 12.15 -10.50
CA GLU A 234 0.00 11.17 -11.56
C GLU A 234 0.07 11.84 -12.93
N TYR A 235 0.87 11.26 -13.81
CA TYR A 235 0.90 11.65 -15.22
C TYR A 235 -0.12 10.84 -16.02
N ILE A 236 -0.99 11.54 -16.75
CA ILE A 236 -1.99 10.90 -17.60
C ILE A 236 -1.78 11.34 -19.05
N HIS A 237 -1.39 10.41 -19.90
CA HIS A 237 -1.25 10.66 -21.32
C HIS A 237 -2.60 10.98 -21.97
N ARG A 238 -2.63 11.93 -22.93
CA ARG A 238 -3.84 12.43 -23.62
C ARG A 238 -4.76 11.32 -24.15
N THR A 239 -4.19 10.23 -24.66
CA THR A 239 -4.97 9.11 -25.19
C THR A 239 -5.78 8.41 -24.10
N TRP A 240 -5.25 8.36 -22.90
CA TRP A 240 -5.92 7.78 -21.73
C TRP A 240 -7.00 8.72 -21.18
N ALA A 241 -6.69 10.00 -21.08
CA ALA A 241 -7.65 11.04 -20.66
C ALA A 241 -8.88 11.07 -21.59
N PHE A 242 -8.69 10.89 -22.90
CA PHE A 242 -9.77 10.79 -23.87
C PHE A 242 -10.66 9.55 -23.63
N ARG A 243 -10.06 8.39 -23.35
CA ARG A 243 -10.82 7.16 -23.03
C ARG A 243 -11.61 7.26 -21.72
N LEU A 244 -11.07 7.92 -20.70
CA LEU A 244 -11.76 8.18 -19.44
C LEU A 244 -12.99 9.10 -19.65
N LYS A 245 -12.87 10.13 -20.50
CA LYS A 245 -13.99 11.02 -20.86
C LYS A 245 -15.14 10.24 -21.51
N TYR A 246 -14.83 9.34 -22.42
CA TYR A 246 -15.83 8.52 -23.12
C TYR A 246 -16.51 7.48 -22.19
N ARG A 247 -15.84 6.96 -21.18
CA ARG A 247 -16.40 6.00 -20.20
C ARG A 247 -17.15 6.65 -19.03
N GLY A 248 -17.34 7.96 -19.03
CA GLY A 248 -18.09 8.66 -17.97
C GLY A 248 -17.38 8.78 -16.62
N TYR A 249 -16.13 8.33 -16.52
CA TYR A 249 -15.35 8.34 -15.26
C TYR A 249 -15.04 9.77 -14.81
N ILE A 250 -14.71 10.68 -15.72
CA ILE A 250 -14.42 12.09 -15.41
C ILE A 250 -15.70 12.86 -15.02
N ARG A 251 -16.87 12.45 -15.52
CA ARG A 251 -18.14 13.12 -15.22
C ARG A 251 -18.55 13.05 -13.74
N ARG A 252 -18.11 12.04 -13.00
CA ARG A 252 -18.44 11.90 -11.56
C ARG A 252 -17.52 12.73 -10.68
N GLN A 253 -16.28 12.94 -11.08
CA GLN A 253 -15.31 13.71 -10.28
C GLN A 253 -15.37 15.22 -10.57
N THR A 254 -15.74 15.64 -11.80
CA THR A 254 -15.80 17.05 -12.18
C THR A 254 -17.01 17.82 -11.61
N LYS A 255 -17.94 17.18 -10.95
CA LYS A 255 -19.05 17.91 -10.28
C LYS A 255 -18.59 18.83 -9.14
N HIS A 256 -17.33 18.77 -8.73
CA HIS A 256 -16.76 19.59 -7.65
C HIS A 256 -15.62 20.51 -8.10
N VAL A 257 -15.30 20.59 -9.40
CA VAL A 257 -14.26 21.49 -9.92
C VAL A 257 -14.92 22.81 -10.35
N ARG A 258 -14.87 23.82 -9.51
CA ARG A 258 -15.12 25.21 -9.90
C ARG A 258 -13.80 25.82 -10.37
N GLY A 259 -13.77 26.26 -11.62
CA GLY A 259 -12.74 27.13 -12.17
C GLY A 259 -11.67 26.44 -13.01
N LEU A 260 -11.98 26.15 -14.27
CA LEU A 260 -10.97 26.06 -15.32
C LEU A 260 -10.79 27.48 -15.87
N SER A 261 -9.75 28.19 -15.45
CA SER A 261 -9.30 29.37 -16.15
C SER A 261 -8.54 28.94 -17.41
N HIS A 262 -9.05 29.26 -18.57
CA HIS A 262 -8.31 29.16 -19.82
C HIS A 262 -7.19 30.19 -19.79
N VAL A 263 -5.95 29.77 -19.73
CA VAL A 263 -4.81 30.59 -20.10
C VAL A 263 -4.65 30.43 -21.62
N ASN A 264 -5.09 31.42 -22.35
CA ASN A 264 -4.78 31.56 -23.78
C ASN A 264 -3.35 32.08 -23.90
N HIS A 265 -2.52 31.37 -24.60
CA HIS A 265 -1.36 31.86 -25.33
C HIS A 265 -1.37 31.29 -26.75
#